data_937e61c705d2cb0813f61f4d00d81c7b
#
_entry.id   937e61c705d2cb0813f61f4d00d81c7b
#
_cell.length_a   1.000
_cell.length_b   1.000
_cell.length_c   1.000
_cell.angle_alpha   90.00
_cell.angle_beta   90.00
_cell.angle_gamma   90.00
#
_symmetry.space_group_name_H-M   'P 1'
#
loop_
_entity.id
_entity.type
_entity.pdbx_description
1 polymer ?
#
loop_
_entity_poly.entity_id
_entity_poly.type
_entity_poly.pdbx_seq_one_letter_code
_entity_poly.pdbx_strand_id
1 'polypeptide(L)'
;MNELVQFYGMEFRVLDLLALVWFAVAWFGYARYSDAQYGSRVNLMHTMDMMRMRWMEEMVRRDNRMMDATLIGNLLRSISFFASTTILILLGLVTVLGARAQGEKLISAVPFAEGMNAFMWEIKILTLSLLFVYAFFKLTWSLRQYNYACILVGAAPMPNENNHEHLEYAKRLGRLVSNAGRHFNMGLRAYYYGLAAVSWFV
;
A
#
# COMPACT_ATOMS: atom_id res chain seq x y z
N MET A 1 27.87 14.99 20.71
CA MET A 1 27.08 15.42 21.86
C MET A 1 25.75 14.73 21.75
N ASN A 2 25.64 13.53 22.37
CA ASN A 2 24.42 12.70 22.30
C ASN A 2 23.58 13.06 23.53
N GLU A 3 22.59 13.92 23.35
CA GLU A 3 21.61 14.17 24.40
C GLU A 3 20.70 12.93 24.49
N LEU A 4 20.77 12.25 25.63
CA LEU A 4 19.89 11.13 25.98
C LEU A 4 18.71 11.69 26.78
N VAL A 5 17.50 11.42 26.34
CA VAL A 5 16.29 11.75 27.10
C VAL A 5 15.84 10.48 27.81
N GLN A 6 15.84 10.50 29.14
CA GLN A 6 15.30 9.41 29.96
C GLN A 6 13.78 9.58 30.11
N PHE A 7 13.03 8.68 29.49
CA PHE A 7 11.60 8.53 29.72
C PHE A 7 11.35 7.14 30.36
N TYR A 8 10.87 7.11 31.60
CA TYR A 8 10.59 5.85 32.34
C TYR A 8 11.78 4.87 32.42
N GLY A 9 13.00 5.36 32.59
CA GLY A 9 14.19 4.52 32.67
C GLY A 9 14.71 3.95 31.32
N MET A 10 14.18 4.44 30.20
CA MET A 10 14.61 4.09 28.86
C MET A 10 15.44 5.23 28.24
N GLU A 11 16.65 4.91 27.82
CA GLU A 11 17.54 5.86 27.16
C GLU A 11 17.18 5.97 25.66
N PHE A 12 16.64 7.10 25.26
CA PHE A 12 16.37 7.41 23.85
C PHE A 12 17.44 8.34 23.31
N ARG A 13 18.02 8.03 22.17
CA ARG A 13 18.74 9.05 21.41
C ARG A 13 17.72 10.01 20.81
N VAL A 14 17.88 11.30 21.07
CA VAL A 14 17.01 12.37 20.52
C VAL A 14 16.90 12.26 19.00
N LEU A 15 17.97 11.84 18.33
CA LEU A 15 18.00 11.62 16.88
C LEU A 15 17.02 10.53 16.41
N ASP A 16 16.87 9.43 17.15
CA ASP A 16 15.95 8.34 16.77
C ASP A 16 14.48 8.79 16.91
N LEU A 17 14.15 9.55 17.94
CA LEU A 17 12.82 10.14 18.11
C LEU A 17 12.52 11.16 17.00
N LEU A 18 13.47 12.01 16.67
CA LEU A 18 13.35 12.96 15.56
C LEU A 18 13.16 12.24 14.23
N ALA A 19 13.89 11.16 13.98
CA ALA A 19 13.75 10.35 12.78
C ALA A 19 12.36 9.71 12.68
N LEU A 20 11.83 9.16 13.79
CA LEU A 20 10.50 8.57 13.85
C LEU A 20 9.39 9.61 13.60
N VAL A 21 9.49 10.77 14.26
CA VAL A 21 8.57 11.89 14.05
C VAL A 21 8.63 12.38 12.60
N TRP A 22 9.84 12.58 12.07
CA TRP A 22 10.05 12.98 10.69
C TRP A 22 9.46 11.96 9.70
N PHE A 23 9.69 10.68 9.93
CA PHE A 23 9.12 9.60 9.12
C PHE A 23 7.58 9.63 9.15
N ALA A 24 6.98 9.79 10.33
CA ALA A 24 5.54 9.90 10.48
C ALA A 24 4.99 11.15 9.75
N VAL A 25 5.62 12.31 9.93
CA VAL A 25 5.24 13.56 9.24
C VAL A 25 5.37 13.43 7.73
N ALA A 26 6.45 12.85 7.24
CA ALA A 26 6.65 12.60 5.81
C ALA A 26 5.60 11.63 5.26
N TRP A 27 5.30 10.55 5.97
CA TRP A 27 4.27 9.57 5.59
C TRP A 27 2.88 10.20 5.52
N PHE A 28 2.41 10.78 6.62
CA PHE A 28 1.06 11.36 6.69
C PHE A 28 0.95 12.61 5.82
N GLY A 29 1.99 13.46 5.80
CA GLY A 29 2.04 14.67 4.98
C GLY A 29 1.96 14.36 3.50
N TYR A 30 2.78 13.41 3.02
CA TYR A 30 2.73 12.99 1.62
C TYR A 30 1.44 12.27 1.27
N ALA A 31 0.90 11.43 2.17
CA ALA A 31 -0.39 10.78 1.94
C ALA A 31 -1.50 11.82 1.75
N ARG A 32 -1.57 12.84 2.65
CA ARG A 32 -2.53 13.95 2.56
C ARG A 32 -2.32 14.80 1.31
N TYR A 33 -1.07 15.13 0.99
CA TYR A 33 -0.73 15.89 -0.21
C TYR A 33 -1.14 15.15 -1.48
N SER A 34 -0.78 13.87 -1.60
CA SER A 34 -1.15 13.02 -2.73
C SER A 34 -2.67 12.87 -2.87
N ASP A 35 -3.38 12.73 -1.75
CA ASP A 35 -4.85 12.62 -1.76
C ASP A 35 -5.52 13.96 -2.07
N ALA A 36 -4.98 15.09 -1.63
CA ALA A 36 -5.48 16.45 -1.95
C ALA A 36 -5.31 16.81 -3.44
N GLN A 37 -4.26 16.28 -4.09
CA GLN A 37 -4.03 16.48 -5.52
C GLN A 37 -4.90 15.59 -6.43
N TYR A 38 -5.71 14.70 -5.87
CA TYR A 38 -6.58 13.79 -6.64
C TYR A 38 -7.57 14.53 -7.58
N GLY A 39 -7.88 15.79 -7.32
CA GLY A 39 -8.73 16.64 -8.17
C GLY A 39 -7.98 17.47 -9.22
N SER A 40 -6.64 17.47 -9.23
CA SER A 40 -5.85 18.25 -10.18
C SER A 40 -5.73 17.54 -11.53
N ARG A 41 -6.04 18.25 -12.61
CA ARG A 41 -6.01 17.73 -14.00
C ARG A 41 -4.63 17.23 -14.47
N VAL A 42 -3.58 17.53 -13.75
CA VAL A 42 -2.18 17.18 -14.09
C VAL A 42 -1.71 15.90 -13.41
N ASN A 43 -2.52 15.27 -12.55
CA ASN A 43 -2.10 14.09 -11.78
C ASN A 43 -2.40 12.81 -12.56
N LEU A 44 -1.36 11.93 -12.71
CA LEU A 44 -1.47 10.61 -13.33
C LEU A 44 -2.62 9.78 -12.74
N MET A 45 -2.84 9.86 -11.43
CA MET A 45 -3.91 9.12 -10.74
C MET A 45 -5.30 9.56 -11.20
N HIS A 46 -5.52 10.87 -11.37
CA HIS A 46 -6.76 11.40 -11.88
C HIS A 46 -7.00 10.96 -13.34
N THR A 47 -5.95 11.01 -14.16
CA THR A 47 -6.01 10.52 -15.55
C THR A 47 -6.36 9.04 -15.60
N MET A 48 -5.74 8.22 -14.74
CA MET A 48 -6.04 6.79 -14.65
C MET A 48 -7.48 6.53 -14.18
N ASP A 49 -8.01 7.31 -13.25
CA ASP A 49 -9.40 7.19 -12.82
C ASP A 49 -10.36 7.52 -13.96
N MET A 50 -10.11 8.58 -14.74
CA MET A 50 -10.89 8.88 -15.94
C MET A 50 -10.82 7.76 -16.98
N MET A 51 -9.63 7.19 -17.20
CA MET A 51 -9.46 6.08 -18.14
C MET A 51 -10.18 4.81 -17.68
N ARG A 52 -10.20 4.52 -16.36
CA ARG A 52 -10.98 3.41 -15.81
C ARG A 52 -12.48 3.63 -15.98
N MET A 53 -12.97 4.85 -15.78
CA MET A 53 -14.37 5.19 -16.03
C MET A 53 -14.72 4.95 -17.49
N ARG A 54 -13.92 5.50 -18.41
CA ARG A 54 -14.11 5.31 -19.85
C ARG A 54 -14.03 3.84 -20.26
N TRP A 55 -13.08 3.09 -19.68
CA TRP A 55 -12.99 1.63 -19.92
C TRP A 55 -14.27 0.92 -19.59
N MET A 56 -14.91 1.21 -18.45
CA MET A 56 -16.17 0.58 -18.07
C MET A 56 -17.35 1.03 -18.96
N GLU A 57 -17.34 2.29 -19.43
CA GLU A 57 -18.33 2.77 -20.40
C GLU A 57 -18.20 2.06 -21.75
N GLU A 58 -17.00 1.80 -22.22
CA GLU A 58 -16.79 1.03 -23.46
C GLU A 58 -17.05 -0.47 -23.25
N MET A 59 -16.77 -1.02 -22.07
CA MET A 59 -17.03 -2.42 -21.74
C MET A 59 -18.52 -2.79 -21.86
N VAL A 60 -19.43 -1.95 -21.38
CA VAL A 60 -20.88 -2.23 -21.46
C VAL A 60 -21.42 -2.21 -22.88
N ARG A 61 -20.70 -1.57 -23.83
CA ARG A 61 -21.05 -1.52 -25.26
C ARG A 61 -20.58 -2.73 -26.05
N ARG A 62 -19.73 -3.60 -25.44
CA ARG A 62 -19.16 -4.77 -26.12
C ARG A 62 -19.99 -6.02 -25.89
N ASP A 63 -20.21 -6.79 -26.94
CA ASP A 63 -20.79 -8.13 -26.84
C ASP A 63 -19.80 -9.12 -26.19
N ASN A 64 -18.53 -9.05 -26.60
CA ASN A 64 -17.47 -9.91 -26.07
C ASN A 64 -16.63 -9.16 -25.03
N ARG A 65 -16.71 -9.59 -23.78
CA ARG A 65 -16.03 -9.01 -22.61
C ARG A 65 -14.84 -9.85 -22.14
N MET A 66 -14.38 -10.80 -22.93
CA MET A 66 -13.26 -11.69 -22.56
C MET A 66 -11.97 -10.90 -22.31
N MET A 67 -11.72 -9.85 -23.12
CA MET A 67 -10.58 -8.96 -22.93
C MET A 67 -10.67 -8.22 -21.59
N ASP A 68 -11.84 -7.71 -21.23
CA ASP A 68 -12.06 -6.96 -20.00
C ASP A 68 -11.86 -7.87 -18.77
N ALA A 69 -12.36 -9.09 -18.80
CA ALA A 69 -12.15 -10.10 -17.76
C ALA A 69 -10.66 -10.48 -17.65
N THR A 70 -9.95 -10.61 -18.76
CA THR A 70 -8.51 -10.90 -18.79
C THR A 70 -7.68 -9.77 -18.17
N LEU A 71 -8.01 -8.51 -18.48
CA LEU A 71 -7.35 -7.35 -17.88
C LEU A 71 -7.54 -7.29 -16.36
N ILE A 72 -8.78 -7.51 -15.88
CA ILE A 72 -9.05 -7.59 -14.44
C ILE A 72 -8.29 -8.77 -13.81
N GLY A 73 -8.24 -9.92 -14.46
CA GLY A 73 -7.48 -11.08 -14.01
C GLY A 73 -5.98 -10.81 -13.90
N ASN A 74 -5.40 -10.03 -14.80
CA ASN A 74 -4.01 -9.58 -14.71
C ASN A 74 -3.77 -8.66 -13.51
N LEU A 75 -4.68 -7.72 -13.25
CA LEU A 75 -4.63 -6.85 -12.08
C LEU A 75 -4.73 -7.66 -10.78
N LEU A 76 -5.67 -8.61 -10.71
CA LEU A 76 -5.83 -9.51 -9.57
C LEU A 76 -4.54 -10.30 -9.27
N ARG A 77 -3.87 -10.84 -10.29
CA ARG A 77 -2.60 -11.56 -10.14
C ARG A 77 -1.50 -10.68 -9.59
N SER A 78 -1.36 -9.46 -10.11
CA SER A 78 -0.38 -8.49 -9.64
C SER A 78 -0.61 -8.13 -8.18
N ILE A 79 -1.85 -7.84 -7.78
CA ILE A 79 -2.20 -7.47 -6.40
C ILE A 79 -1.98 -8.66 -5.45
N SER A 80 -2.38 -9.88 -5.88
CA SER A 80 -2.16 -11.11 -5.10
C SER A 80 -0.69 -11.38 -4.84
N PHE A 81 0.17 -11.13 -5.83
CA PHE A 81 1.62 -11.25 -5.67
C PHE A 81 2.13 -10.33 -4.55
N PHE A 82 1.77 -9.04 -4.59
CA PHE A 82 2.18 -8.10 -3.55
C PHE A 82 1.58 -8.43 -2.18
N ALA A 83 0.32 -8.84 -2.12
CA ALA A 83 -0.30 -9.24 -0.86
C ALA A 83 0.39 -10.47 -0.24
N SER A 84 0.72 -11.49 -1.03
CA SER A 84 1.45 -12.67 -0.57
C SER A 84 2.88 -12.32 -0.13
N THR A 85 3.57 -11.48 -0.90
CA THR A 85 4.90 -10.99 -0.53
C THR A 85 4.87 -10.20 0.78
N THR A 86 3.80 -9.43 1.03
CA THR A 86 3.64 -8.72 2.31
C THR A 86 3.56 -9.68 3.50
N ILE A 87 2.87 -10.81 3.36
CA ILE A 87 2.80 -11.84 4.42
C ILE A 87 4.20 -12.40 4.70
N LEU A 88 4.99 -12.69 3.65
CA LEU A 88 6.35 -13.19 3.81
C LEU A 88 7.26 -12.19 4.51
N ILE A 89 7.15 -10.89 4.16
CA ILE A 89 7.89 -9.83 4.84
C ILE A 89 7.48 -9.75 6.31
N LEU A 90 6.18 -9.77 6.62
CA LEU A 90 5.68 -9.74 8.00
C LEU A 90 6.18 -10.95 8.80
N LEU A 91 6.16 -12.15 8.22
CA LEU A 91 6.69 -13.34 8.87
C LEU A 91 8.19 -13.17 9.18
N GLY A 92 8.98 -12.64 8.24
CA GLY A 92 10.39 -12.32 8.44
C GLY A 92 10.60 -11.32 9.59
N LEU A 93 9.82 -10.24 9.62
CA LEU A 93 9.90 -9.20 10.67
C LEU A 93 9.55 -9.78 12.06
N VAL A 94 8.49 -10.60 12.16
CA VAL A 94 8.11 -11.28 13.41
C VAL A 94 9.22 -12.24 13.86
N THR A 95 9.84 -12.96 12.93
CA THR A 95 10.96 -13.87 13.24
C THR A 95 12.15 -13.08 13.79
N VAL A 96 12.49 -11.95 13.18
CA VAL A 96 13.58 -11.08 13.64
C VAL A 96 13.26 -10.47 15.00
N LEU A 97 12.01 -10.09 15.26
CA LEU A 97 11.57 -9.58 16.56
C LEU A 97 11.66 -10.66 17.66
N GLY A 98 11.32 -11.93 17.35
CA GLY A 98 11.42 -13.05 18.28
C GLY A 98 12.84 -13.53 18.54
N ALA A 99 13.76 -13.27 17.62
CA ALA A 99 15.16 -13.76 17.67
C ALA A 99 16.13 -12.68 18.19
N ARG A 100 15.82 -12.07 19.34
CA ARG A 100 16.55 -10.92 19.91
C ARG A 100 18.08 -11.11 19.97
N ALA A 101 18.54 -12.27 20.45
CA ALA A 101 19.97 -12.57 20.56
C ALA A 101 20.69 -12.72 19.20
N GLN A 102 19.97 -13.14 18.15
CA GLN A 102 20.50 -13.16 16.78
C GLN A 102 20.42 -11.78 16.12
N GLY A 103 19.42 -10.97 16.47
CA GLY A 103 19.31 -9.59 16.03
C GLY A 103 20.51 -8.75 16.48
N GLU A 104 20.92 -8.86 17.73
CA GLU A 104 22.13 -8.18 18.27
C GLU A 104 23.41 -8.58 17.51
N LYS A 105 23.55 -9.85 17.13
CA LYS A 105 24.68 -10.34 16.32
C LYS A 105 24.66 -9.80 14.88
N LEU A 106 23.47 -9.67 14.29
CA LEU A 106 23.32 -9.11 12.95
C LEU A 106 23.62 -7.60 12.94
N ILE A 107 23.20 -6.88 13.99
CA ILE A 107 23.49 -5.46 14.14
C ILE A 107 25.00 -5.21 14.30
N SER A 108 25.68 -6.01 15.14
CA SER A 108 27.12 -5.89 15.34
C SER A 108 27.95 -6.20 14.08
N ALA A 109 27.36 -6.89 13.11
CA ALA A 109 27.97 -7.18 11.81
C ALA A 109 27.76 -6.04 10.78
N VAL A 110 26.85 -5.10 11.02
CA VAL A 110 26.60 -3.97 10.13
C VAL A 110 27.52 -2.81 10.49
N PRO A 111 28.45 -2.40 9.61
CA PRO A 111 29.27 -1.22 9.84
C PRO A 111 28.37 0.00 10.13
N PHE A 112 28.72 0.79 11.15
CA PHE A 112 27.97 2.00 11.60
C PHE A 112 26.76 1.77 12.51
N ALA A 113 26.34 0.55 12.82
CA ALA A 113 25.26 0.25 13.76
C ALA A 113 25.72 0.24 15.24
N GLU A 114 26.93 0.70 15.54
CA GLU A 114 27.48 0.71 16.90
C GLU A 114 26.62 1.56 17.86
N GLY A 115 26.18 0.93 18.96
CA GLY A 115 25.46 1.60 20.06
C GLY A 115 23.95 1.68 19.91
N MET A 116 23.33 0.85 19.08
CA MET A 116 21.87 0.73 19.03
C MET A 116 21.36 0.01 20.29
N ASN A 117 20.48 0.67 21.06
CA ASN A 117 19.81 0.05 22.19
C ASN A 117 18.80 -1.01 21.70
N ALA A 118 18.72 -2.18 22.38
CA ALA A 118 17.79 -3.27 22.05
C ALA A 118 16.34 -2.79 21.96
N PHE A 119 15.93 -1.85 22.80
CA PHE A 119 14.60 -1.25 22.77
C PHE A 119 14.34 -0.45 21.48
N MET A 120 15.30 0.34 21.00
CA MET A 120 15.17 1.08 19.74
C MET A 120 15.08 0.14 18.53
N TRP A 121 15.81 -0.96 18.56
CA TRP A 121 15.68 -2.01 17.56
C TRP A 121 14.25 -2.56 17.49
N GLU A 122 13.66 -2.91 18.63
CA GLU A 122 12.29 -3.41 18.71
C GLU A 122 11.28 -2.38 18.15
N ILE A 123 11.43 -1.09 18.48
CA ILE A 123 10.58 -0.02 17.96
C ILE A 123 10.71 0.11 16.44
N LYS A 124 11.92 0.05 15.90
CA LYS A 124 12.16 0.13 14.45
C LYS A 124 11.48 -1.04 13.72
N ILE A 125 11.66 -2.27 14.21
CA ILE A 125 11.01 -3.47 13.65
C ILE A 125 9.49 -3.40 13.79
N LEU A 126 8.97 -2.95 14.94
CA LEU A 126 7.54 -2.80 15.16
C LEU A 126 6.94 -1.74 14.22
N THR A 127 7.60 -0.62 14.04
CA THR A 127 7.19 0.44 13.11
C THR A 127 7.11 -0.09 11.68
N LEU A 128 8.14 -0.83 11.25
CA LEU A 128 8.17 -1.44 9.93
C LEU A 128 7.07 -2.50 9.78
N SER A 129 6.82 -3.29 10.83
CA SER A 129 5.74 -4.29 10.85
C SER A 129 4.36 -3.64 10.72
N LEU A 130 4.07 -2.57 11.46
CA LEU A 130 2.81 -1.83 11.36
C LEU A 130 2.59 -1.25 9.96
N LEU A 131 3.66 -0.78 9.32
CA LEU A 131 3.63 -0.28 7.96
C LEU A 131 3.26 -1.38 6.95
N PHE A 132 3.85 -2.57 7.07
CA PHE A 132 3.52 -3.69 6.20
C PHE A 132 2.14 -4.31 6.52
N VAL A 133 1.68 -4.27 7.77
CA VAL A 133 0.28 -4.61 8.12
C VAL A 133 -0.69 -3.65 7.41
N TYR A 134 -0.41 -2.35 7.43
CA TYR A 134 -1.22 -1.38 6.66
C TYR A 134 -1.20 -1.69 5.16
N ALA A 135 -0.02 -1.98 4.58
CA ALA A 135 0.10 -2.38 3.18
C ALA A 135 -0.75 -3.60 2.86
N PHE A 136 -0.68 -4.64 3.70
CA PHE A 136 -1.47 -5.86 3.55
C PHE A 136 -2.97 -5.58 3.50
N PHE A 137 -3.49 -4.79 4.43
CA PHE A 137 -4.92 -4.45 4.43
C PHE A 137 -5.33 -3.63 3.20
N LYS A 138 -4.48 -2.73 2.71
CA LYS A 138 -4.77 -1.96 1.50
C LYS A 138 -4.77 -2.83 0.25
N LEU A 139 -3.82 -3.76 0.15
CA LEU A 139 -3.72 -4.69 -0.98
C LEU A 139 -4.88 -5.70 -0.98
N THR A 140 -5.19 -6.31 0.15
CA THR A 140 -6.30 -7.27 0.26
C THR A 140 -7.67 -6.61 0.03
N TRP A 141 -7.84 -5.35 0.47
CA TRP A 141 -9.04 -4.59 0.18
C TRP A 141 -9.17 -4.27 -1.32
N SER A 142 -8.07 -3.90 -1.98
CA SER A 142 -8.02 -3.72 -3.43
C SER A 142 -8.37 -5.00 -4.17
N LEU A 143 -7.77 -6.13 -3.76
CA LEU A 143 -8.04 -7.46 -4.31
C LEU A 143 -9.53 -7.80 -4.25
N ARG A 144 -10.16 -7.58 -3.09
CA ARG A 144 -11.58 -7.81 -2.89
C ARG A 144 -12.46 -6.98 -3.83
N GLN A 145 -12.12 -5.70 -4.02
CA GLN A 145 -12.87 -4.81 -4.92
C GLN A 145 -12.73 -5.22 -6.39
N TYR A 146 -11.54 -5.66 -6.83
CA TYR A 146 -11.38 -6.18 -8.19
C TYR A 146 -12.09 -7.52 -8.40
N ASN A 147 -12.18 -8.39 -7.38
CA ASN A 147 -13.01 -9.59 -7.44
C ASN A 147 -14.49 -9.24 -7.66
N TYR A 148 -15.00 -8.23 -6.94
CA TYR A 148 -16.37 -7.75 -7.17
C TYR A 148 -16.53 -7.13 -8.56
N ALA A 149 -15.54 -6.40 -9.05
CA ALA A 149 -15.56 -5.84 -10.40
C ALA A 149 -15.62 -6.95 -11.46
N CYS A 150 -14.88 -8.05 -11.26
CA CYS A 150 -14.91 -9.20 -12.16
C CYS A 150 -16.32 -9.81 -12.27
N ILE A 151 -16.99 -10.00 -11.12
CA ILE A 151 -18.39 -10.50 -11.08
C ILE A 151 -19.33 -9.52 -11.81
N LEU A 152 -19.18 -8.21 -11.54
CA LEU A 152 -20.02 -7.19 -12.17
C LEU A 152 -19.77 -7.06 -13.68
N VAL A 153 -18.56 -7.30 -14.18
CA VAL A 153 -18.31 -7.35 -15.63
C VAL A 153 -19.07 -8.51 -16.28
N GLY A 154 -19.11 -9.68 -15.61
CA GLY A 154 -19.88 -10.82 -16.07
C GLY A 154 -21.40 -10.61 -16.02
N ALA A 155 -21.88 -9.88 -15.01
CA ALA A 155 -23.30 -9.58 -14.79
C ALA A 155 -23.79 -8.33 -15.54
N ALA A 156 -22.93 -7.65 -16.30
CA ALA A 156 -23.33 -6.43 -16.99
C ALA A 156 -24.35 -6.71 -18.09
N PRO A 157 -25.39 -5.86 -18.25
CA PRO A 157 -26.47 -6.07 -19.23
C PRO A 157 -25.94 -6.12 -20.67
N MET A 158 -26.66 -6.79 -21.57
CA MET A 158 -26.31 -6.91 -22.99
C MET A 158 -26.48 -5.56 -23.71
N PRO A 159 -25.69 -5.25 -24.76
CA PRO A 159 -25.61 -3.89 -25.34
C PRO A 159 -26.88 -3.43 -26.07
N ASN A 160 -27.92 -4.29 -26.21
CA ASN A 160 -29.09 -4.00 -27.04
C ASN A 160 -30.26 -3.32 -26.31
N GLU A 161 -30.16 -3.04 -25.01
CA GLU A 161 -31.28 -2.54 -24.22
C GLU A 161 -30.87 -1.24 -23.48
N ASN A 162 -31.75 -0.24 -23.50
CA ASN A 162 -31.73 1.00 -22.71
C ASN A 162 -30.35 1.66 -22.41
N ASN A 163 -29.87 2.52 -23.29
CA ASN A 163 -28.60 3.23 -23.17
C ASN A 163 -28.39 3.97 -21.83
N HIS A 164 -29.44 4.40 -21.14
CA HIS A 164 -29.32 5.15 -19.89
C HIS A 164 -28.96 4.24 -18.71
N GLU A 165 -29.55 3.08 -18.60
CA GLU A 165 -29.29 2.12 -17.53
C GLU A 165 -27.87 1.54 -17.63
N HIS A 166 -27.41 1.28 -18.85
CA HIS A 166 -26.04 0.83 -19.13
C HIS A 166 -24.99 1.85 -18.69
N LEU A 167 -25.23 3.14 -18.95
CA LEU A 167 -24.29 4.19 -18.57
C LEU A 167 -24.18 4.32 -17.04
N GLU A 168 -25.32 4.24 -16.34
CA GLU A 168 -25.30 4.28 -14.87
C GLU A 168 -24.61 3.06 -14.27
N TYR A 169 -24.81 1.87 -14.85
CA TYR A 169 -24.10 0.65 -14.48
C TYR A 169 -22.59 0.81 -14.66
N ALA A 170 -22.16 1.28 -15.85
CA ALA A 170 -20.77 1.53 -16.16
C ALA A 170 -20.11 2.52 -15.19
N LYS A 171 -20.79 3.60 -14.84
CA LYS A 171 -20.30 4.59 -13.87
C LYS A 171 -20.11 4.02 -12.47
N ARG A 172 -21.06 3.16 -12.00
CA ARG A 172 -20.92 2.49 -10.70
C ARG A 172 -19.74 1.54 -10.70
N LEU A 173 -19.59 0.74 -11.75
CA LEU A 173 -18.48 -0.20 -11.89
C LEU A 173 -17.14 0.54 -12.04
N GLY A 174 -17.09 1.62 -12.82
CA GLY A 174 -15.92 2.46 -12.98
C GLY A 174 -15.45 3.06 -11.66
N ARG A 175 -16.38 3.53 -10.81
CA ARG A 175 -16.05 3.99 -9.44
C ARG A 175 -15.45 2.87 -8.59
N LEU A 176 -15.98 1.66 -8.66
CA LEU A 176 -15.45 0.50 -7.94
C LEU A 176 -14.02 0.19 -8.37
N VAL A 177 -13.78 0.10 -9.69
CA VAL A 177 -12.45 -0.17 -10.26
C VAL A 177 -11.45 0.94 -9.93
N SER A 178 -11.89 2.22 -9.93
CA SER A 178 -11.07 3.36 -9.53
C SER A 178 -10.69 3.30 -8.05
N ASN A 179 -11.65 2.95 -7.18
CA ASN A 179 -11.39 2.77 -5.75
C ASN A 179 -10.42 1.62 -5.50
N ALA A 180 -10.58 0.49 -6.19
CA ALA A 180 -9.66 -0.63 -6.13
C ALA A 180 -8.23 -0.21 -6.50
N GLY A 181 -8.07 0.52 -7.60
CA GLY A 181 -6.79 1.05 -8.04
C GLY A 181 -6.15 2.02 -7.03
N ARG A 182 -6.95 2.86 -6.36
CA ARG A 182 -6.48 3.76 -5.29
C ARG A 182 -5.92 2.97 -4.11
N HIS A 183 -6.63 1.94 -3.63
CA HIS A 183 -6.17 1.10 -2.54
C HIS A 183 -4.89 0.34 -2.89
N PHE A 184 -4.77 -0.15 -4.13
CA PHE A 184 -3.53 -0.75 -4.61
C PHE A 184 -2.34 0.22 -4.53
N ASN A 185 -2.50 1.45 -5.02
CA ASN A 185 -1.47 2.47 -4.95
C ASN A 185 -1.10 2.88 -3.51
N MET A 186 -2.09 2.91 -2.59
CA MET A 186 -1.81 3.13 -1.16
C MET A 186 -0.96 1.99 -0.58
N GLY A 187 -1.22 0.74 -0.96
CA GLY A 187 -0.41 -0.42 -0.57
C GLY A 187 1.02 -0.32 -1.11
N LEU A 188 1.20 0.01 -2.39
CA LEU A 188 2.52 0.19 -3.01
C LEU A 188 3.30 1.35 -2.38
N ARG A 189 2.65 2.46 -2.04
CA ARG A 189 3.29 3.56 -1.30
C ARG A 189 3.86 3.08 0.04
N ALA A 190 3.13 2.20 0.73
CA ALA A 190 3.64 1.61 1.97
C ALA A 190 4.94 0.81 1.75
N TYR A 191 5.06 0.09 0.64
CA TYR A 191 6.31 -0.58 0.27
C TYR A 191 7.48 0.39 0.10
N TYR A 192 7.26 1.50 -0.63
CA TYR A 192 8.32 2.50 -0.83
C TYR A 192 8.76 3.15 0.49
N TYR A 193 7.82 3.44 1.38
CA TYR A 193 8.15 3.94 2.71
C TYR A 193 8.82 2.87 3.58
N GLY A 194 8.43 1.59 3.42
CA GLY A 194 9.10 0.47 4.08
C GLY A 194 10.56 0.36 3.67
N LEU A 195 10.84 0.46 2.37
CA LEU A 195 12.21 0.48 1.86
C LEU A 195 13.00 1.69 2.35
N ALA A 196 12.37 2.87 2.38
CA ALA A 196 13.00 4.07 2.94
C ALA A 196 13.29 3.91 4.44
N ALA A 197 12.39 3.27 5.19
CA ALA A 197 12.57 3.01 6.62
C ALA A 197 13.75 2.06 6.91
N VAL A 198 14.15 1.20 5.96
CA VAL A 198 15.33 0.34 6.12
C VAL A 198 16.60 1.19 6.29
N SER A 199 16.71 2.35 5.64
CA SER A 199 17.85 3.26 5.81
C SER A 199 17.99 3.82 7.24
N TRP A 200 16.92 3.77 8.04
CA TRP A 200 16.96 4.18 9.45
C TRP A 200 17.69 3.17 10.35
N PHE A 201 17.94 1.96 9.86
CA PHE A 201 18.67 0.94 10.61
C PHE A 201 20.20 1.09 10.49
N VAL A 202 20.66 1.89 9.56
CA VAL A 202 22.06 2.25 9.31
C VAL A 202 22.35 3.66 9.86
#